data_fc122460cad810f7b7af5bfb5315cbd6
#
_entry.id   fc122460cad810f7b7af5bfb5315cbd6
#
_cell.length_a   1.000
_cell.length_b   1.000
_cell.length_c   1.000
_cell.angle_alpha   90.00
_cell.angle_beta   90.00
_cell.angle_gamma   90.00
#
_symmetry.space_group_name_H-M   'P 1'
#
loop_
_entity.id
_entity.type
_entity.pdbx_description
1 polymer ?
#
loop_
_entity_poly.entity_id
_entity_poly.type
_entity_poly.pdbx_seq_one_letter_code
_entity_poly.pdbx_strand_id
1 'polypeptide(L)'
;MLLINLDGNTTVQVRVSTENNSGGTKNSSMHEIQIPRTRFATMHRVRGSKRVNDTRKEYHLTAKDGDLHSQTILLNGKILNIDSSGLIPPLIPIDVNQLDPIIVAPFSIVFAQIPYIKFSACN
;
A
#
# COMPACT_ATOMS: atom_id res chain seq x y z
N MET A 1 8.37 -1.38 -0.47
CA MET A 1 7.61 -2.68 -0.53
C MET A 1 7.08 -2.84 -1.94
N LEU A 2 7.16 -4.05 -2.48
CA LEU A 2 6.58 -4.43 -3.78
C LEU A 2 5.46 -5.44 -3.54
N LEU A 3 4.31 -5.23 -4.14
CA LEU A 3 3.15 -6.11 -4.11
C LEU A 3 2.72 -6.42 -5.54
N ILE A 4 2.45 -7.69 -5.84
CA ILE A 4 2.02 -8.15 -7.15
C ILE A 4 0.76 -8.98 -6.96
N ASN A 5 -0.31 -8.64 -7.66
CA ASN A 5 -1.54 -9.42 -7.70
C ASN A 5 -1.69 -10.06 -9.08
N LEU A 6 -1.62 -11.38 -9.12
CA LEU A 6 -1.76 -12.17 -10.35
C LEU A 6 -3.19 -12.70 -10.55
N ASP A 7 -4.09 -12.47 -9.59
CA ASP A 7 -5.50 -12.83 -9.72
C ASP A 7 -6.21 -11.81 -10.60
N GLY A 8 -7.00 -12.28 -11.56
CA GLY A 8 -7.74 -11.42 -12.49
C GLY A 8 -9.06 -10.89 -11.95
N ASN A 9 -9.55 -11.40 -10.83
CA ASN A 9 -10.90 -11.10 -10.32
C ASN A 9 -10.89 -10.50 -8.92
N THR A 10 -9.82 -10.70 -8.15
CA THR A 10 -9.78 -10.37 -6.73
C THR A 10 -8.94 -9.12 -6.46
N THR A 11 -9.50 -8.14 -5.78
CA THR A 11 -8.74 -7.02 -5.21
C THR A 11 -8.20 -7.41 -3.83
N VAL A 12 -6.91 -7.24 -3.61
CA VAL A 12 -6.24 -7.54 -2.35
C VAL A 12 -6.03 -6.26 -1.55
N GLN A 13 -6.29 -6.31 -0.24
CA GLN A 13 -6.00 -5.23 0.69
C GLN A 13 -4.89 -5.64 1.64
N VAL A 14 -3.80 -4.88 1.67
CA VAL A 14 -2.65 -5.15 2.53
C VAL A 14 -2.53 -4.06 3.59
N ARG A 15 -2.54 -4.45 4.87
CA ARG A 15 -2.28 -3.55 5.99
C ARG A 15 -0.85 -3.75 6.48
N VAL A 16 -0.15 -2.64 6.66
CA VAL A 16 1.19 -2.65 7.26
C VAL A 16 1.06 -2.26 8.73
N SER A 17 1.38 -3.18 9.62
CA SER A 17 1.46 -2.91 11.05
C SER A 17 2.93 -2.85 11.47
N THR A 18 3.31 -1.81 12.21
CA THR A 18 4.58 -1.77 12.92
C THR A 18 4.33 -2.28 14.33
N GLU A 19 4.81 -3.48 14.64
CA GLU A 19 4.81 -3.95 16.02
C GLU A 19 5.87 -3.15 16.81
N ASN A 20 5.40 -2.25 17.65
CA ASN A 20 6.25 -1.70 18.70
C ASN A 20 6.44 -2.82 19.73
N ASN A 21 7.60 -3.48 19.73
CA ASN A 21 8.01 -4.41 20.77
C ASN A 21 8.16 -3.68 22.12
N SER A 22 7.05 -3.39 22.77
CA SER A 22 7.00 -3.23 24.22
C SER A 22 6.66 -4.61 24.79
N GLY A 23 7.65 -5.20 25.47
CA GLY A 23 7.68 -6.58 25.89
C GLY A 23 6.38 -7.12 26.51
N GLY A 24 5.99 -8.28 26.03
CA GLY A 24 4.88 -9.06 26.54
C GLY A 24 4.70 -10.32 25.73
N THR A 25 5.29 -11.41 26.20
CA THR A 25 5.11 -12.77 25.73
C THR A 25 3.64 -13.12 25.59
N LYS A 26 3.15 -13.39 24.38
CA LYS A 26 1.98 -14.26 24.18
C LYS A 26 2.03 -14.92 22.82
N ASN A 27 2.11 -16.24 22.85
CA ASN A 27 1.84 -17.15 21.75
C ASN A 27 0.48 -16.85 21.13
N SER A 28 0.42 -16.69 19.83
CA SER A 28 -0.84 -16.75 19.10
C SER A 28 -0.63 -17.46 17.77
N SER A 29 -1.18 -18.66 17.72
CA SER A 29 -1.41 -19.40 16.50
C SER A 29 -2.32 -18.64 15.55
N MET A 30 -2.08 -18.79 14.27
CA MET A 30 -2.98 -18.36 13.19
C MET A 30 -4.38 -18.91 13.42
N HIS A 31 -5.38 -18.05 13.45
CA HIS A 31 -6.74 -18.39 13.06
C HIS A 31 -7.56 -17.13 12.75
N GLU A 32 -8.17 -17.19 11.58
CA GLU A 32 -9.53 -16.77 11.25
C GLU A 32 -9.87 -15.27 11.23
N ILE A 33 -10.16 -14.85 10.00
CA ILE A 33 -10.75 -13.55 9.68
C ILE A 33 -12.20 -13.55 10.18
N GLN A 34 -12.45 -12.92 11.30
CA GLN A 34 -13.81 -12.53 11.70
C GLN A 34 -13.97 -11.02 11.64
N ILE A 35 -14.96 -10.59 10.90
CA ILE A 35 -15.42 -9.20 10.79
C ILE A 35 -16.17 -8.85 12.08
N PRO A 36 -15.70 -7.93 12.92
CA PRO A 36 -16.46 -7.49 14.08
C PRO A 36 -17.37 -6.32 13.72
N ARG A 37 -18.63 -6.49 14.06
CA ARG A 37 -19.66 -5.46 14.11
C ARG A 37 -19.21 -4.28 14.97
N THR A 38 -19.48 -3.09 14.45
CA THR A 38 -19.35 -1.77 15.09
C THR A 38 -19.69 -1.74 16.59
N ARG A 39 -18.71 -1.33 17.39
CA ARG A 39 -18.98 -0.70 18.70
C ARG A 39 -18.28 0.66 18.71
N PHE A 40 -19.06 1.69 18.89
CA PHE A 40 -18.58 3.05 19.09
C PHE A 40 -17.78 3.11 20.39
N ALA A 41 -16.49 3.36 20.30
CA ALA A 41 -15.66 3.68 21.45
C ALA A 41 -15.43 5.19 21.48
N THR A 42 -15.76 5.78 22.62
CA THR A 42 -15.65 7.19 22.96
C THR A 42 -14.21 7.69 22.75
N MET A 43 -14.03 8.65 21.85
CA MET A 43 -12.74 9.29 21.61
C MET A 43 -12.35 10.18 22.77
N HIS A 44 -11.38 9.78 23.56
CA HIS A 44 -10.59 10.73 24.35
C HIS A 44 -9.64 11.48 23.39
N ARG A 45 -9.89 12.78 23.28
CA ARG A 45 -9.12 13.72 22.49
C ARG A 45 -7.74 13.91 23.11
N VAL A 46 -6.78 13.06 22.73
CA VAL A 46 -5.38 13.30 23.03
C VAL A 46 -4.90 14.39 22.07
N ARG A 47 -4.53 15.56 22.62
CA ARG A 47 -3.80 16.61 21.91
C ARG A 47 -2.46 16.01 21.42
N GLY A 48 -2.48 15.35 20.28
CA GLY A 48 -1.29 14.82 19.62
C GLY A 48 -0.64 15.91 18.77
N SER A 49 0.59 16.22 19.08
CA SER A 49 1.54 16.88 18.22
C SER A 49 1.36 16.41 16.76
N LYS A 50 1.18 17.34 15.82
CA LYS A 50 1.20 17.08 14.38
C LYS A 50 2.51 16.36 14.05
N ARG A 51 2.48 15.05 13.89
CA ARG A 51 3.60 14.30 13.31
C ARG A 51 3.65 14.65 11.83
N VAL A 52 4.75 15.28 11.46
CA VAL A 52 5.08 15.58 10.07
C VAL A 52 5.19 14.23 9.35
N ASN A 53 4.38 14.04 8.31
CA ASN A 53 4.38 12.94 7.34
C ASN A 53 3.90 11.55 7.82
N ASP A 54 2.60 11.44 8.14
CA ASP A 54 1.93 10.13 8.25
C ASP A 54 1.47 9.59 6.87
N THR A 55 2.12 9.99 5.79
CA THR A 55 1.81 9.51 4.44
C THR A 55 2.91 8.60 3.90
N ARG A 56 2.49 7.64 3.08
CA ARG A 56 3.37 6.81 2.24
C ARG A 56 3.12 7.16 0.77
N LYS A 57 4.12 6.93 -0.06
CA LYS A 57 4.02 7.13 -1.51
C LYS A 57 3.71 5.80 -2.18
N GLU A 58 2.69 5.78 -3.05
CA GLU A 58 2.31 4.59 -3.79
C GLU A 58 2.37 4.84 -5.30
N TYR A 59 2.79 3.79 -6.02
CA TYR A 59 2.85 3.74 -7.47
C TYR A 59 2.09 2.49 -7.90
N HIS A 60 0.92 2.66 -8.50
CA HIS A 60 0.07 1.57 -8.98
C HIS A 60 0.23 1.42 -10.48
N LEU A 61 0.77 0.29 -10.91
CA LEU A 61 0.92 -0.08 -12.31
C LEU A 61 -0.18 -1.06 -12.70
N THR A 62 -0.93 -0.72 -13.73
CA THR A 62 -1.99 -1.56 -14.29
C THR A 62 -1.91 -1.59 -15.80
N ALA A 63 -2.38 -2.67 -16.41
CA ALA A 63 -2.59 -2.71 -17.86
C ALA A 63 -3.82 -1.86 -18.22
N LYS A 64 -3.78 -1.22 -19.40
CA LYS A 64 -4.95 -0.50 -19.90
C LYS A 64 -6.11 -1.47 -20.08
N ASP A 65 -7.29 -1.06 -19.60
CA ASP A 65 -8.55 -1.82 -19.66
C ASP A 65 -8.47 -3.22 -19.00
N GLY A 66 -7.45 -3.44 -18.13
CA GLY A 66 -7.23 -4.74 -17.48
C GLY A 66 -6.72 -5.85 -18.43
N ASP A 67 -6.39 -5.50 -19.66
CA ASP A 67 -5.89 -6.45 -20.66
C ASP A 67 -4.37 -6.67 -20.51
N LEU A 68 -3.98 -7.87 -20.09
CA LEU A 68 -2.55 -8.24 -19.95
C LEU A 68 -1.78 -8.28 -21.28
N HIS A 69 -2.46 -8.32 -22.42
CA HIS A 69 -1.85 -8.21 -23.73
C HIS A 69 -1.67 -6.77 -24.20
N SER A 70 -2.21 -5.80 -23.42
CA SER A 70 -2.06 -4.39 -23.75
C SER A 70 -0.60 -3.96 -23.67
N GLN A 71 -0.13 -3.27 -24.70
CA GLN A 71 1.17 -2.60 -24.70
C GLN A 71 1.16 -1.26 -23.94
N THR A 72 -0.01 -0.86 -23.45
CA THR A 72 -0.19 0.39 -22.70
C THR A 72 -0.28 0.11 -21.21
N ILE A 73 0.65 0.72 -20.46
CA ILE A 73 0.69 0.64 -19.00
C ILE A 73 0.16 1.95 -18.42
N LEU A 74 -0.62 1.85 -17.36
CA LEU A 74 -1.08 2.99 -16.58
C LEU A 74 -0.29 3.07 -15.28
N LEU A 75 0.17 4.27 -14.93
CA LEU A 75 0.70 4.61 -13.61
C LEU A 75 -0.32 5.49 -12.89
N ASN A 76 -0.84 5.02 -11.76
CA ASN A 76 -1.88 5.72 -10.99
C ASN A 76 -3.07 6.16 -11.86
N GLY A 77 -3.50 5.29 -12.78
CA GLY A 77 -4.61 5.52 -13.71
C GLY A 77 -4.29 6.43 -14.90
N LYS A 78 -3.05 6.91 -15.04
CA LYS A 78 -2.60 7.73 -16.17
C LYS A 78 -1.69 6.92 -17.10
N ILE A 79 -1.85 7.10 -18.40
CA ILE A 79 -1.02 6.40 -19.38
C ILE A 79 0.45 6.79 -19.18
N LEU A 80 1.30 5.76 -19.05
CA LEU A 80 2.74 5.91 -18.96
C LEU A 80 3.34 5.78 -20.37
N ASN A 81 3.49 6.90 -21.05
CA ASN A 81 4.11 6.94 -22.39
C ASN A 81 5.54 7.42 -22.29
N ILE A 82 6.40 6.81 -23.11
CA ILE A 82 7.71 7.36 -23.44
C ILE A 82 7.54 8.57 -24.38
N ASP A 83 8.35 9.59 -24.17
CA ASP A 83 8.35 10.75 -25.06
C ASP A 83 9.02 10.44 -26.43
N SER A 84 9.02 11.40 -27.33
CA SER A 84 9.61 11.27 -28.68
C SER A 84 11.14 11.03 -28.65
N SER A 85 11.80 11.31 -27.54
CA SER A 85 13.24 11.06 -27.32
C SER A 85 13.52 9.70 -26.69
N GLY A 86 12.49 8.92 -26.37
CA GLY A 86 12.61 7.61 -25.71
C GLY A 86 12.78 7.70 -24.20
N LEU A 87 12.56 8.87 -23.59
CA LEU A 87 12.66 9.05 -22.17
C LEU A 87 11.35 8.68 -21.45
N ILE A 88 11.49 8.01 -20.31
CA ILE A 88 10.38 7.72 -19.42
C ILE A 88 10.04 9.00 -18.64
N PRO A 89 8.78 9.45 -18.59
CA PRO A 89 8.39 10.62 -17.81
C PRO A 89 8.61 10.39 -16.32
N PRO A 90 8.70 11.47 -15.52
CA PRO A 90 8.80 11.35 -14.07
C PRO A 90 7.65 10.52 -13.50
N LEU A 91 7.99 9.51 -12.70
CA LEU A 91 7.00 8.66 -12.02
C LEU A 91 6.45 9.43 -10.81
N ILE A 92 5.20 9.89 -10.93
CA ILE A 92 4.56 10.68 -9.88
C ILE A 92 3.74 9.73 -8.99
N PRO A 93 4.10 9.62 -7.69
CA PRO A 93 3.35 8.80 -6.74
C PRO A 93 2.03 9.46 -6.35
N ILE A 94 1.15 8.69 -5.73
CA ILE A 94 0.07 9.20 -4.90
C ILE A 94 0.49 9.15 -3.43
N ASP A 95 0.09 10.16 -2.67
CA ASP A 95 0.31 10.20 -1.22
C ASP A 95 -0.92 9.62 -0.52
N VAL A 96 -0.72 8.55 0.24
CA VAL A 96 -1.76 7.81 0.95
C VAL A 96 -1.44 7.81 2.44
N ASN A 97 -2.47 7.88 3.29
CA ASN A 97 -2.27 7.79 4.73
C ASN A 97 -1.67 6.42 5.10
N GLN A 98 -0.69 6.40 6.01
CA GLN A 98 -0.02 5.15 6.41
C GLN A 98 -0.96 4.13 7.06
N LEU A 99 -2.06 4.59 7.68
CA LEU A 99 -3.03 3.72 8.34
C LEU A 99 -4.02 3.09 7.36
N ASP A 100 -4.15 3.65 6.15
CA ASP A 100 -5.04 3.09 5.14
C ASP A 100 -4.44 1.79 4.56
N PRO A 101 -5.26 0.81 4.16
CA PRO A 101 -4.75 -0.38 3.48
C PRO A 101 -4.15 -0.02 2.12
N ILE A 102 -3.15 -0.77 1.68
CA ILE A 102 -2.68 -0.73 0.30
C ILE A 102 -3.63 -1.57 -0.54
N ILE A 103 -4.23 -0.97 -1.54
CA ILE A 103 -5.18 -1.64 -2.44
C ILE A 103 -4.41 -2.16 -3.66
N VAL A 104 -4.42 -3.47 -3.86
CA VAL A 104 -3.78 -4.12 -5.00
C VAL A 104 -4.87 -4.66 -5.92
N ALA A 105 -5.12 -3.95 -7.01
CA ALA A 105 -6.15 -4.32 -7.99
C ALA A 105 -5.82 -5.66 -8.69
N PRO A 106 -6.79 -6.30 -9.36
CA PRO A 106 -6.52 -7.45 -10.22
C PRO A 106 -5.43 -7.13 -11.24
N PHE A 107 -4.54 -8.11 -11.51
CA PHE A 107 -3.45 -7.98 -12.48
C PHE A 107 -2.66 -6.67 -12.35
N SER A 108 -2.27 -6.31 -11.12
CA SER A 108 -1.55 -5.07 -10.86
C SER A 108 -0.28 -5.26 -10.06
N ILE A 109 0.59 -4.26 -10.18
CA ILE A 109 1.83 -4.15 -9.41
C ILE A 109 1.76 -2.85 -8.62
N VAL A 110 2.04 -2.90 -7.32
CA VAL A 110 2.09 -1.73 -6.46
C VAL A 110 3.45 -1.61 -5.80
N PHE A 111 4.09 -0.46 -5.99
CA PHE A 111 5.26 -0.07 -5.21
C PHE A 111 4.80 0.89 -4.12
N ALA A 112 5.06 0.54 -2.86
CA ALA A 112 4.80 1.40 -1.72
C ALA A 112 6.10 1.79 -1.02
N GLN A 113 6.38 3.09 -0.98
CA GLN A 113 7.48 3.66 -0.21
C GLN A 113 6.97 4.00 1.18
N ILE A 114 7.31 3.16 2.17
CA ILE A 114 6.86 3.30 3.54
C ILE A 114 8.00 3.96 4.33
N PRO A 115 7.82 5.18 4.83
CA PRO A 115 8.83 5.85 5.63
C PRO A 115 8.97 5.16 7.00
N TYR A 116 10.17 5.22 7.56
CA TYR A 116 10.49 4.80 8.94
C TYR A 116 10.37 3.31 9.27
N ILE A 117 10.31 2.40 8.31
CA ILE A 117 10.47 0.98 8.59
C ILE A 117 11.97 0.67 8.73
N LYS A 118 12.41 0.34 9.94
CA LYS A 118 13.75 -0.22 10.20
C LYS A 118 13.62 -1.75 10.12
N PHE A 119 14.26 -2.34 9.14
CA PHE A 119 14.44 -3.79 9.10
C PHE A 119 15.67 -4.15 9.92
N SER A 120 15.51 -5.01 10.91
CA SER A 120 16.64 -5.48 11.76
C SER A 120 17.70 -6.26 10.97
N ALA A 121 17.37 -6.70 9.75
CA ALA A 121 18.30 -7.39 8.86
C ALA A 121 19.28 -6.46 8.11
N CYS A 122 19.14 -5.14 8.26
CA CYS A 122 19.96 -4.14 7.56
C CYS A 122 20.93 -3.41 8.51
N ASN A 123 21.20 -3.95 9.69
CA ASN A 123 22.20 -3.42 10.62
C ASN A 123 23.55 -4.07 10.38
#